data_a0c64435194d30b78b76daf764efc914
#
_entry.id   a0c64435194d30b78b76daf764efc914
#
_cell.length_a   1.000
_cell.length_b   1.000
_cell.length_c   1.000
_cell.angle_alpha   90.00
_cell.angle_beta   90.00
_cell.angle_gamma   90.00
#
_symmetry.space_group_name_H-M   'P 1'
#
loop_
_entity.id
_entity.type
_entity.pdbx_description
1 polymer ?
#
loop_
_entity_poly.entity_id
_entity_poly.type
_entity_poly.pdbx_seq_one_letter_code
_entity_poly.pdbx_strand_id
1 'polypeptide(L)'
;MSQENLKNTERYFFRASAADFKKIPGSPIAYWASENLFAAFKSKQLRDVADAKQGMATSDNGRFLRLWHEVSIDETCFDCKSLAESECRSEKWYAYNKGGTFRRWFGNNEYVVNWHKNGEELRGFVEEINKLRPGGRLKNQEYYFLENITYSALSSGLFSARYNQSGFLFDTKGSCIFPKTISMNVLFSMLNSNVVQAFLNILCPTLDYSSIGINAIPVKSPDRPVPVKDLLGIAKADWDDYELSWDFSSLPLLHTNHHQPSLHATYKNLRAHSRGVTEKMQCLEQENNQIFIDAYGLQDELDSGVNIQEITLSCNPYYRYGGDKTDAELEAQLQADTIAEFLSYAVGCMFGRYSVDKPGLVLANQGDTLADYLRQVPEPRFMPDEDNVIPLLDGEWFADDVTERFRTFLRVTFGEQHYEDNLAFIEASLGKDVRKYFTKDFYTDHVKRYKKRPIYWLFASPKGTFSALIYLHRYRQDTVSVVLQYLRDFRKKLADELSRQQTIVINPNAEQAKKTKAQKAVEILKKQLLELDDYERDTLYPLATKQVQLNLDDGVKFNYLQLGSALKKITGLEAKED
;
A
#
# COMPACT_ATOMS: atom_id res chain seq x y z
N MET A 1 -0.96 -56.33 9.23
CA MET A 1 -0.34 -55.03 8.97
C MET A 1 1.05 -55.32 8.42
N SER A 2 1.37 -54.81 7.24
CA SER A 2 2.70 -55.05 6.63
C SER A 2 3.79 -54.30 7.41
N GLN A 3 5.02 -54.80 7.42
CA GLN A 3 6.17 -54.16 8.11
C GLN A 3 6.43 -52.73 7.64
N GLU A 4 6.01 -52.37 6.43
CA GLU A 4 6.03 -50.97 5.92
C GLU A 4 5.04 -50.05 6.61
N ASN A 5 3.85 -50.56 6.96
CA ASN A 5 2.85 -49.76 7.73
C ASN A 5 3.27 -49.54 9.19
N LEU A 6 4.04 -50.45 9.78
CA LEU A 6 4.61 -50.30 11.13
C LEU A 6 5.71 -49.23 11.16
N LYS A 7 6.62 -49.24 10.17
CA LYS A 7 7.66 -48.20 10.04
C LYS A 7 7.09 -46.80 9.77
N ASN A 8 5.96 -46.70 9.06
CA ASN A 8 5.29 -45.41 8.82
C ASN A 8 4.56 -44.90 10.07
N THR A 9 4.07 -45.80 10.91
CA THR A 9 3.39 -45.41 12.17
C THR A 9 4.38 -45.01 13.27
N GLU A 10 5.59 -45.60 13.30
CA GLU A 10 6.65 -45.23 14.26
C GLU A 10 7.08 -43.78 14.13
N ARG A 11 6.95 -43.13 12.99
CA ARG A 11 7.20 -41.71 12.77
C ARG A 11 6.28 -40.78 13.58
N TYR A 12 5.15 -41.27 14.04
CA TYR A 12 4.14 -40.49 14.80
C TYR A 12 4.17 -40.80 16.30
N PHE A 13 5.05 -41.70 16.75
CA PHE A 13 5.22 -42.02 18.18
C PHE A 13 6.40 -41.27 18.76
N PHE A 14 6.11 -40.24 19.53
CA PHE A 14 7.11 -39.49 20.27
C PHE A 14 7.19 -40.02 21.71
N ARG A 15 8.41 -40.24 22.21
CA ARG A 15 8.67 -40.55 23.62
C ARG A 15 9.17 -39.30 24.29
N ALA A 16 8.31 -38.60 25.02
CA ALA A 16 8.65 -37.38 25.73
C ALA A 16 8.31 -37.54 27.22
N SER A 17 9.14 -36.95 28.08
CA SER A 17 8.92 -36.91 29.52
C SER A 17 8.26 -35.60 29.94
N ALA A 18 7.33 -35.66 30.89
CA ALA A 18 6.76 -34.44 31.48
C ALA A 18 7.83 -33.54 32.13
N ALA A 19 8.98 -34.12 32.49
CA ALA A 19 10.14 -33.36 33.01
C ALA A 19 10.80 -32.50 31.93
N ASP A 20 10.74 -32.91 30.65
CA ASP A 20 11.31 -32.15 29.52
C ASP A 20 10.50 -30.90 29.22
N PHE A 21 9.18 -30.98 29.31
CA PHE A 21 8.31 -29.81 29.10
C PHE A 21 8.53 -28.73 30.15
N LYS A 22 8.93 -29.07 31.38
CA LYS A 22 9.29 -28.11 32.44
C LYS A 22 10.55 -27.30 32.13
N LYS A 23 11.37 -27.73 31.16
CA LYS A 23 12.57 -27.00 30.71
C LYS A 23 12.22 -25.77 29.87
N ILE A 24 10.98 -25.74 29.29
CA ILE A 24 10.49 -24.64 28.49
C ILE A 24 9.63 -23.71 29.35
N PRO A 25 9.79 -22.37 29.24
CA PRO A 25 8.93 -21.42 29.92
C PRO A 25 7.44 -21.64 29.59
N GLY A 26 6.60 -21.71 30.64
CA GLY A 26 5.20 -22.03 30.48
C GLY A 26 4.87 -23.53 30.36
N SER A 27 5.89 -24.39 30.31
CA SER A 27 5.75 -25.86 30.23
C SER A 27 4.78 -26.35 29.12
N PRO A 28 4.87 -25.86 27.87
CA PRO A 28 4.04 -26.33 26.77
C PRO A 28 4.33 -27.81 26.49
N ILE A 29 3.31 -28.55 26.04
CA ILE A 29 3.47 -29.96 25.67
C ILE A 29 4.08 -30.04 24.25
N ALA A 30 5.41 -29.95 24.18
CA ALA A 30 6.18 -29.94 22.93
C ALA A 30 6.86 -31.32 22.71
N TYR A 31 6.06 -32.38 22.57
CA TYR A 31 6.55 -33.77 22.46
C TYR A 31 7.38 -34.03 21.17
N TRP A 32 7.28 -33.14 20.19
CA TRP A 32 8.04 -33.20 18.93
C TRP A 32 9.39 -32.51 18.98
N ALA A 33 9.65 -31.70 20.04
CA ALA A 33 10.89 -30.96 20.16
C ALA A 33 12.07 -31.89 20.48
N SER A 34 13.20 -31.65 19.85
CA SER A 34 14.42 -32.40 20.06
C SER A 34 15.13 -32.01 21.38
N GLU A 35 16.15 -32.82 21.76
CA GLU A 35 17.00 -32.51 22.91
C GLU A 35 17.76 -31.19 22.70
N ASN A 36 18.20 -30.88 21.49
CA ASN A 36 18.92 -29.64 21.17
C ASN A 36 18.03 -28.41 21.29
N LEU A 37 16.76 -28.50 20.80
CA LEU A 37 15.77 -27.45 21.00
C LEU A 37 15.49 -27.22 22.50
N PHE A 38 15.32 -28.29 23.30
CA PHE A 38 15.18 -28.16 24.75
C PHE A 38 16.43 -27.57 25.40
N ALA A 39 17.63 -27.92 24.93
CA ALA A 39 18.88 -27.39 25.46
C ALA A 39 19.04 -25.88 25.18
N ALA A 40 18.51 -25.39 24.07
CA ALA A 40 18.53 -23.97 23.73
C ALA A 40 17.81 -23.10 24.79
N PHE A 41 16.72 -23.59 25.40
CA PHE A 41 16.00 -22.88 26.46
C PHE A 41 16.80 -22.70 27.79
N LYS A 42 17.97 -23.31 27.92
CA LYS A 42 18.91 -23.03 29.04
C LYS A 42 19.71 -21.72 28.83
N SER A 43 19.68 -21.17 27.60
CA SER A 43 20.32 -19.90 27.27
C SER A 43 19.56 -18.72 27.88
N LYS A 44 20.15 -17.51 27.85
CA LYS A 44 19.46 -16.27 28.17
C LYS A 44 18.20 -16.16 27.30
N GLN A 45 17.14 -15.62 27.87
CA GLN A 45 15.90 -15.37 27.12
C GLN A 45 15.88 -13.94 26.57
N LEU A 46 15.03 -13.66 25.61
CA LEU A 46 14.91 -12.34 24.99
C LEU A 46 14.70 -11.26 26.06
N ARG A 47 13.83 -11.51 27.07
CA ARG A 47 13.59 -10.57 28.20
C ARG A 47 14.85 -10.16 28.97
N ASP A 48 15.91 -10.95 28.93
CA ASP A 48 17.15 -10.67 29.64
C ASP A 48 18.03 -9.66 28.86
N VAL A 49 17.83 -9.52 27.56
CA VAL A 49 18.65 -8.74 26.63
C VAL A 49 17.89 -7.68 25.83
N ALA A 50 16.56 -7.75 25.81
CA ALA A 50 15.67 -6.82 25.11
C ALA A 50 14.31 -6.75 25.81
N ASP A 51 13.49 -5.77 25.46
CA ASP A 51 12.12 -5.60 25.93
C ASP A 51 11.13 -5.76 24.78
N ALA A 52 10.28 -6.78 24.81
CA ALA A 52 9.13 -6.89 23.92
C ALA A 52 7.91 -6.22 24.56
N LYS A 53 7.38 -5.20 23.92
CA LYS A 53 6.33 -4.32 24.44
C LYS A 53 5.15 -4.19 23.49
N GLN A 54 3.97 -4.18 24.06
CA GLN A 54 2.73 -3.76 23.36
C GLN A 54 2.58 -2.26 23.47
N GLY A 55 2.13 -1.63 22.38
CA GLY A 55 1.87 -0.21 22.35
C GLY A 55 0.48 0.19 22.82
N MET A 56 -0.01 1.30 22.28
CA MET A 56 -1.30 1.86 22.63
C MET A 56 -2.47 1.14 21.93
N ALA A 57 -3.65 1.29 22.50
CA ALA A 57 -4.93 1.03 21.85
C ALA A 57 -5.70 2.34 21.75
N THR A 58 -5.96 2.82 20.56
CA THR A 58 -6.71 4.07 20.33
C THR A 58 -8.16 4.00 20.79
N SER A 59 -8.71 2.79 20.81
CA SER A 59 -10.14 2.49 21.09
C SER A 59 -11.13 3.08 20.07
N ASP A 60 -10.67 3.92 19.15
CA ASP A 60 -11.42 4.42 17.99
C ASP A 60 -10.44 4.71 16.84
N ASN A 61 -10.21 3.70 16.02
CA ASN A 61 -9.32 3.82 14.87
C ASN A 61 -9.87 4.81 13.82
N GLY A 62 -11.19 4.89 13.66
CA GLY A 62 -11.82 5.82 12.71
C GLY A 62 -11.57 7.28 13.05
N ARG A 63 -11.48 7.60 14.35
CA ARG A 63 -11.19 8.94 14.85
C ARG A 63 -9.70 9.27 14.83
N PHE A 64 -8.84 8.35 15.26
CA PHE A 64 -7.44 8.66 15.57
C PHE A 64 -6.43 8.16 14.54
N LEU A 65 -6.80 7.27 13.60
CA LEU A 65 -5.86 6.75 12.60
C LEU A 65 -6.23 7.19 11.19
N ARG A 66 -5.19 7.44 10.39
CA ARG A 66 -5.29 7.66 8.93
C ARG A 66 -4.24 6.82 8.21
N LEU A 67 -4.46 6.52 6.94
CA LEU A 67 -3.36 6.18 6.06
C LEU A 67 -2.61 7.48 5.74
N TRP A 68 -1.30 7.45 5.71
CA TRP A 68 -0.48 8.65 5.59
C TRP A 68 -0.84 9.54 4.38
N HIS A 69 -1.29 8.92 3.29
CA HIS A 69 -1.68 9.63 2.06
C HIS A 69 -3.07 10.29 2.11
N GLU A 70 -3.84 10.09 3.16
CA GLU A 70 -5.14 10.75 3.34
C GLU A 70 -5.00 12.17 3.88
N VAL A 71 -3.88 12.51 4.49
CA VAL A 71 -3.65 13.77 5.22
C VAL A 71 -2.60 14.63 4.55
N SER A 72 -2.50 15.89 4.95
CA SER A 72 -1.44 16.79 4.47
C SER A 72 -0.06 16.34 4.94
N ILE A 73 0.93 16.35 4.04
CA ILE A 73 2.28 15.94 4.38
C ILE A 73 2.94 16.91 5.36
N ASP A 74 2.66 18.20 5.26
CA ASP A 74 3.19 19.24 6.16
C ASP A 74 2.62 19.13 7.59
N GLU A 75 1.49 18.42 7.77
CA GLU A 75 0.89 18.10 9.07
C GLU A 75 1.37 16.74 9.61
N THR A 76 2.37 16.11 8.97
CA THR A 76 2.81 14.75 9.30
C THR A 76 4.28 14.73 9.74
N CYS A 77 4.52 14.17 10.92
CA CYS A 77 5.86 13.99 11.50
C CYS A 77 6.29 12.53 11.41
N PHE A 78 7.37 12.25 10.67
CA PHE A 78 7.97 10.92 10.54
C PHE A 78 9.27 10.74 11.32
N ASP A 79 9.79 11.80 11.94
CA ASP A 79 11.14 11.85 12.53
C ASP A 79 11.20 12.28 14.00
N CYS A 80 10.04 12.37 14.67
CA CYS A 80 9.97 12.73 16.08
C CYS A 80 10.80 11.77 16.96
N LYS A 81 11.59 12.29 17.88
CA LYS A 81 12.55 11.49 18.66
C LYS A 81 12.15 11.24 20.11
N SER A 82 11.16 11.98 20.63
CA SER A 82 10.74 11.86 22.03
C SER A 82 9.35 12.43 22.29
N LEU A 83 8.74 12.05 23.41
CA LEU A 83 7.51 12.66 23.90
C LEU A 83 7.66 14.17 24.12
N ALA A 84 8.79 14.62 24.68
CA ALA A 84 9.06 16.04 24.90
C ALA A 84 9.13 16.83 23.58
N GLU A 85 9.73 16.24 22.54
CA GLU A 85 9.73 16.86 21.21
C GLU A 85 8.33 16.95 20.65
N SER A 86 7.48 15.94 20.80
CA SER A 86 6.11 15.94 20.30
C SER A 86 5.20 16.99 20.96
N GLU A 87 5.54 17.48 22.15
CA GLU A 87 4.82 18.58 22.80
C GLU A 87 5.07 19.93 22.13
N CYS A 88 6.24 20.11 21.52
CA CYS A 88 6.66 21.36 20.88
C CYS A 88 6.38 21.41 19.37
N ARG A 89 6.07 20.27 18.77
CA ARG A 89 5.79 20.14 17.34
C ARG A 89 4.37 20.59 17.00
N SER A 90 4.21 21.22 15.84
CA SER A 90 2.91 21.68 15.31
C SER A 90 2.14 20.59 14.58
N GLU A 91 2.85 19.59 14.06
CA GLU A 91 2.26 18.53 13.25
C GLU A 91 1.23 17.72 14.05
N LYS A 92 0.19 17.28 13.37
CA LYS A 92 -0.92 16.54 13.97
C LYS A 92 -0.73 15.03 13.88
N TRP A 93 -0.18 14.56 12.78
CA TRP A 93 -0.11 13.15 12.42
C TRP A 93 1.31 12.60 12.61
N TYR A 94 1.44 11.50 13.32
CA TYR A 94 2.73 10.88 13.61
C TYR A 94 2.76 9.44 13.11
N ALA A 95 3.93 8.98 12.61
CA ALA A 95 4.10 7.63 12.11
C ALA A 95 3.63 6.59 13.14
N TYR A 96 2.82 5.63 12.69
CA TYR A 96 2.17 4.66 13.56
C TYR A 96 2.29 3.24 13.05
N ASN A 97 2.89 2.38 13.84
CA ASN A 97 3.02 0.98 13.52
C ASN A 97 1.83 0.17 14.02
N LYS A 98 0.98 -0.26 13.10
CA LYS A 98 -0.22 -1.08 13.38
C LYS A 98 -0.02 -2.58 13.13
N GLY A 99 1.19 -3.02 12.78
CA GLY A 99 1.44 -4.36 12.25
C GLY A 99 1.10 -4.43 10.76
N GLY A 100 0.69 -5.59 10.26
CA GLY A 100 0.33 -5.76 8.85
C GLY A 100 0.51 -7.19 8.37
N THR A 101 0.51 -7.37 7.07
CA THR A 101 0.72 -8.67 6.41
C THR A 101 2.11 -9.24 6.66
N PHE A 102 2.31 -10.52 6.37
CA PHE A 102 3.61 -11.17 6.43
C PHE A 102 4.62 -10.42 5.56
N ARG A 103 5.60 -9.78 6.18
CA ARG A 103 6.70 -9.09 5.53
C ARG A 103 7.90 -9.02 6.47
N ARG A 104 9.06 -9.47 6.00
CA ARG A 104 10.33 -9.43 6.74
C ARG A 104 11.10 -8.15 6.41
N TRP A 105 11.97 -7.75 7.30
CA TRP A 105 13.00 -6.73 7.19
C TRP A 105 12.48 -5.31 7.17
N PHE A 106 11.65 -4.90 6.21
CA PHE A 106 11.13 -3.52 6.11
C PHE A 106 9.75 -3.46 5.46
N GLY A 107 8.92 -2.47 5.85
CA GLY A 107 7.63 -2.16 5.26
C GLY A 107 6.44 -2.24 6.21
N ASN A 108 5.21 -2.22 5.67
CA ASN A 108 3.94 -2.04 6.39
C ASN A 108 3.85 -0.68 7.11
N ASN A 109 4.64 0.31 6.69
CA ASN A 109 4.64 1.68 7.19
C ASN A 109 3.58 2.47 6.43
N GLU A 110 2.34 2.45 6.91
CA GLU A 110 1.19 2.97 6.17
C GLU A 110 0.33 3.93 6.99
N TYR A 111 0.36 3.78 8.32
CA TYR A 111 -0.53 4.51 9.21
C TYR A 111 0.15 5.68 9.89
N VAL A 112 -0.65 6.70 10.14
CA VAL A 112 -0.34 7.80 11.04
C VAL A 112 -1.44 7.92 12.09
N VAL A 113 -1.05 8.38 13.29
CA VAL A 113 -1.96 8.59 14.42
C VAL A 113 -2.01 10.07 14.81
N ASN A 114 -3.19 10.56 15.16
CA ASN A 114 -3.32 11.90 15.74
C ASN A 114 -2.64 11.93 17.11
N TRP A 115 -1.47 12.55 17.16
CA TRP A 115 -0.67 12.74 18.37
C TRP A 115 -0.33 14.20 18.65
N HIS A 116 -1.15 15.12 18.14
CA HIS A 116 -0.97 16.56 18.34
C HIS A 116 -0.81 16.88 19.83
N LYS A 117 0.15 17.76 20.15
CA LYS A 117 0.48 18.15 21.52
C LYS A 117 0.62 16.96 22.47
N ASN A 118 1.52 16.05 22.11
CA ASN A 118 1.76 14.82 22.89
C ASN A 118 0.48 13.98 23.11
N GLY A 119 -0.41 13.94 22.08
CA GLY A 119 -1.63 13.14 22.09
C GLY A 119 -2.74 13.68 22.99
N GLU A 120 -2.85 14.99 23.19
CA GLU A 120 -3.82 15.64 24.10
C GLU A 120 -5.25 15.10 23.87
N GLU A 121 -5.71 15.07 22.61
CA GLU A 121 -7.06 14.59 22.27
C GLU A 121 -7.24 13.10 22.57
N LEU A 122 -6.28 12.28 22.16
CA LEU A 122 -6.33 10.83 22.38
C LEU A 122 -6.26 10.49 23.89
N ARG A 123 -5.43 11.19 24.65
CA ARG A 123 -5.32 11.01 26.11
C ARG A 123 -6.64 11.34 26.78
N GLY A 124 -7.26 12.48 26.47
CA GLY A 124 -8.55 12.89 27.02
C GLY A 124 -9.64 11.86 26.68
N PHE A 125 -9.70 11.38 25.43
CA PHE A 125 -10.65 10.34 25.02
C PHE A 125 -10.43 9.01 25.78
N VAL A 126 -9.18 8.57 25.93
CA VAL A 126 -8.84 7.34 26.67
C VAL A 126 -9.17 7.48 28.16
N GLU A 127 -8.98 8.64 28.76
CA GLU A 127 -9.39 8.90 30.15
C GLU A 127 -10.89 8.77 30.34
N GLU A 128 -11.69 9.32 29.42
CA GLU A 128 -13.16 9.17 29.46
C GLU A 128 -13.61 7.70 29.35
N ILE A 129 -13.01 6.95 28.42
CA ILE A 129 -13.31 5.52 28.30
C ILE A 129 -12.89 4.76 29.55
N ASN A 130 -11.75 5.08 30.17
CA ASN A 130 -11.25 4.41 31.36
C ASN A 130 -12.14 4.62 32.58
N LYS A 131 -12.90 5.72 32.67
CA LYS A 131 -13.93 5.94 33.69
C LYS A 131 -15.07 4.90 33.56
N LEU A 132 -15.40 4.50 32.33
CA LEU A 132 -16.47 3.54 32.04
C LEU A 132 -15.97 2.08 32.05
N ARG A 133 -14.78 1.84 31.49
CA ARG A 133 -14.15 0.53 31.36
C ARG A 133 -12.66 0.67 31.68
N PRO A 134 -12.26 0.45 32.94
CA PRO A 134 -10.86 0.54 33.34
C PRO A 134 -9.95 -0.34 32.50
N GLY A 135 -8.77 0.18 32.07
CA GLY A 135 -7.78 -0.57 31.30
C GLY A 135 -6.60 0.30 30.90
N GLY A 136 -5.43 -0.29 30.86
CA GLY A 136 -4.21 0.39 30.38
C GLY A 136 -4.18 0.46 28.87
N ARG A 137 -4.70 1.53 28.26
CA ARG A 137 -4.75 1.72 26.80
C ARG A 137 -3.52 2.39 26.22
N LEU A 138 -2.95 3.36 26.92
CA LEU A 138 -1.70 4.01 26.54
C LEU A 138 -0.54 3.37 27.32
N LYS A 139 -0.07 2.22 26.82
CA LYS A 139 0.96 1.41 27.49
C LYS A 139 2.36 1.80 27.02
N ASN A 140 3.34 1.60 27.91
CA ASN A 140 4.77 1.65 27.58
C ASN A 140 5.18 2.93 26.82
N GLN A 141 4.68 4.08 27.30
CA GLN A 141 4.91 5.37 26.65
C GLN A 141 6.40 5.78 26.65
N GLU A 142 7.19 5.27 27.60
CA GLU A 142 8.63 5.45 27.68
C GLU A 142 9.41 4.87 26.49
N TYR A 143 8.74 4.03 25.67
CA TYR A 143 9.31 3.45 24.45
C TYR A 143 8.85 4.15 23.16
N TYR A 144 7.95 5.13 23.26
CA TYR A 144 7.46 5.85 22.08
C TYR A 144 8.60 6.61 21.40
N PHE A 145 8.58 6.61 20.07
CA PHE A 145 9.56 7.24 19.19
C PHE A 145 10.96 6.63 19.19
N LEU A 146 11.23 5.61 20.01
CA LEU A 146 12.53 4.93 20.01
C LEU A 146 12.67 4.00 18.79
N GLU A 147 13.91 3.87 18.32
CA GLU A 147 14.29 2.86 17.33
C GLU A 147 13.94 1.46 17.82
N ASN A 148 13.35 0.63 16.96
CA ASN A 148 12.82 -0.66 17.39
C ASN A 148 12.73 -1.70 16.26
N ILE A 149 12.50 -2.94 16.66
CA ILE A 149 12.10 -4.05 15.78
C ILE A 149 10.61 -4.30 16.02
N THR A 150 9.78 -4.16 14.98
CA THR A 150 8.35 -4.40 15.09
C THR A 150 7.95 -5.75 14.53
N TYR A 151 6.85 -6.31 15.05
CA TYR A 151 6.23 -7.52 14.53
C TYR A 151 4.70 -7.42 14.61
N SER A 152 4.02 -8.19 13.76
CA SER A 152 2.56 -8.32 13.82
C SER A 152 2.21 -9.37 14.87
N ALA A 153 1.55 -8.95 15.96
CA ALA A 153 1.18 -9.86 17.04
C ALA A 153 0.14 -10.89 16.59
N LEU A 154 -0.69 -10.57 15.61
CA LEU A 154 -1.65 -11.48 15.00
C LEU A 154 -1.27 -11.75 13.54
N SER A 155 -1.02 -13.02 13.19
CA SER A 155 -0.66 -13.42 11.84
C SER A 155 -1.17 -14.83 11.54
N SER A 156 -1.71 -15.03 10.34
CA SER A 156 -2.04 -16.36 9.81
C SER A 156 -0.85 -17.05 9.13
N GLY A 157 0.29 -16.35 9.01
CA GLY A 157 1.51 -16.85 8.38
C GLY A 157 2.66 -17.01 9.37
N LEU A 158 3.87 -17.13 8.83
CA LEU A 158 5.10 -17.17 9.59
C LEU A 158 5.32 -15.87 10.37
N PHE A 159 6.11 -15.96 11.43
CA PHE A 159 6.59 -14.79 12.14
C PHE A 159 7.48 -13.94 11.22
N SER A 160 7.35 -12.63 11.35
CA SER A 160 8.18 -11.68 10.60
C SER A 160 8.44 -10.43 11.43
N ALA A 161 9.70 -10.03 11.46
CA ALA A 161 10.15 -8.82 12.12
C ALA A 161 10.57 -7.77 11.09
N ARG A 162 10.28 -6.51 11.37
CA ARG A 162 10.61 -5.35 10.55
C ARG A 162 11.34 -4.32 11.38
N TYR A 163 12.23 -3.58 10.74
CA TYR A 163 12.96 -2.49 11.36
C TYR A 163 12.16 -1.19 11.27
N ASN A 164 12.06 -0.47 12.38
CA ASN A 164 11.62 0.92 12.43
C ASN A 164 12.73 1.80 12.99
N GLN A 165 13.06 2.84 12.26
CA GLN A 165 13.86 3.94 12.79
C GLN A 165 13.13 4.66 13.95
N SER A 166 13.79 5.58 14.63
CA SER A 166 13.10 6.49 15.56
C SER A 166 12.00 7.27 14.84
N GLY A 167 10.92 7.63 15.57
CA GLY A 167 9.82 8.42 15.02
C GLY A 167 8.46 7.73 15.06
N PHE A 168 8.40 6.47 15.47
CA PHE A 168 7.15 5.70 15.48
C PHE A 168 6.49 5.63 16.86
N LEU A 169 5.20 5.82 16.85
CA LEU A 169 4.28 5.29 17.84
C LEU A 169 3.82 3.89 17.41
N PHE A 170 3.32 3.07 18.32
CA PHE A 170 2.99 1.68 17.99
C PHE A 170 1.74 1.16 18.70
N ASP A 171 1.09 0.21 18.01
CA ASP A 171 -0.18 -0.44 18.40
C ASP A 171 0.06 -1.68 19.27
N THR A 172 -0.97 -2.15 19.92
CA THR A 172 -0.98 -3.46 20.58
C THR A 172 -0.77 -4.61 19.60
N LYS A 173 -1.20 -4.47 18.34
CA LYS A 173 -1.04 -5.47 17.28
C LYS A 173 0.25 -5.29 16.48
N GLY A 174 0.80 -4.07 16.46
CA GLY A 174 2.13 -3.73 15.95
C GLY A 174 3.15 -3.65 17.09
N SER A 175 3.27 -4.71 17.89
CA SER A 175 4.18 -4.77 19.03
C SER A 175 5.64 -4.58 18.64
N CYS A 176 6.44 -4.03 19.54
CA CYS A 176 7.84 -3.68 19.28
C CYS A 176 8.81 -4.34 20.28
N ILE A 177 10.03 -4.56 19.81
CA ILE A 177 11.13 -5.11 20.59
C ILE A 177 12.26 -4.08 20.63
N PHE A 178 12.74 -3.77 21.83
CA PHE A 178 13.76 -2.76 22.10
C PHE A 178 15.01 -3.43 22.69
N PRO A 179 16.14 -3.45 21.95
CA PRO A 179 17.40 -4.02 22.47
C PRO A 179 17.91 -3.26 23.71
N LYS A 180 18.44 -3.99 24.69
CA LYS A 180 19.11 -3.43 25.89
C LYS A 180 20.62 -3.71 25.92
N THR A 181 20.98 -4.97 25.87
CA THR A 181 22.35 -5.43 25.99
C THR A 181 22.84 -6.24 24.77
N ILE A 182 21.98 -6.50 23.83
CA ILE A 182 22.28 -7.15 22.54
C ILE A 182 22.31 -6.11 21.43
N SER A 183 23.15 -6.32 20.41
CA SER A 183 23.15 -5.48 19.20
C SER A 183 21.81 -5.57 18.46
N MET A 184 21.28 -4.42 18.01
CA MET A 184 20.10 -4.33 17.14
C MET A 184 20.23 -5.29 15.94
N ASN A 185 21.38 -5.27 15.27
CA ASN A 185 21.61 -6.08 14.06
C ASN A 185 21.54 -7.59 14.34
N VAL A 186 22.14 -8.05 15.44
CA VAL A 186 22.13 -9.47 15.84
C VAL A 186 20.72 -9.90 16.22
N LEU A 187 20.02 -9.12 17.03
CA LEU A 187 18.67 -9.43 17.47
C LEU A 187 17.70 -9.45 16.27
N PHE A 188 17.78 -8.47 15.41
CA PHE A 188 16.90 -8.35 14.24
C PHE A 188 17.11 -9.50 13.24
N SER A 189 18.36 -9.84 12.98
CA SER A 189 18.75 -10.97 12.15
C SER A 189 18.25 -12.29 12.73
N MET A 190 18.45 -12.50 14.04
CA MET A 190 17.97 -13.68 14.78
C MET A 190 16.44 -13.83 14.66
N LEU A 191 15.71 -12.75 14.91
CA LEU A 191 14.23 -12.77 14.88
C LEU A 191 13.66 -13.17 13.51
N ASN A 192 14.36 -12.91 12.43
CA ASN A 192 13.94 -13.31 11.07
C ASN A 192 14.51 -14.68 10.63
N SER A 193 15.21 -15.41 11.52
CA SER A 193 15.71 -16.74 11.21
C SER A 193 14.65 -17.83 11.39
N ASN A 194 14.79 -18.93 10.67
CA ASN A 194 13.94 -20.11 10.84
C ASN A 194 14.11 -20.79 12.21
N VAL A 195 15.22 -20.57 12.89
CA VAL A 195 15.46 -21.04 14.27
C VAL A 195 14.45 -20.40 15.23
N VAL A 196 14.22 -19.08 15.10
CA VAL A 196 13.21 -18.40 15.93
C VAL A 196 11.79 -18.90 15.59
N GLN A 197 11.49 -19.18 14.33
CA GLN A 197 10.21 -19.78 13.97
C GLN A 197 10.02 -21.15 14.64
N ALA A 198 11.07 -21.98 14.72
CA ALA A 198 11.01 -23.26 15.43
C ALA A 198 10.71 -23.09 16.93
N PHE A 199 11.33 -22.10 17.60
CA PHE A 199 10.99 -21.76 19.00
C PHE A 199 9.57 -21.23 19.14
N LEU A 200 9.10 -20.38 18.23
CA LEU A 200 7.76 -19.81 18.28
C LEU A 200 6.66 -20.85 18.04
N ASN A 201 6.91 -21.88 17.25
CA ASN A 201 5.99 -23.01 17.10
C ASN A 201 5.76 -23.75 18.43
N ILE A 202 6.71 -23.65 19.36
CA ILE A 202 6.59 -24.21 20.71
C ILE A 202 5.95 -23.20 21.68
N LEU A 203 6.41 -21.93 21.66
CA LEU A 203 6.02 -20.90 22.60
C LEU A 203 4.69 -20.24 22.30
N CYS A 204 4.34 -20.14 21.01
CA CYS A 204 3.14 -19.49 20.48
C CYS A 204 2.45 -20.41 19.46
N PRO A 205 1.85 -21.54 19.86
CA PRO A 205 1.28 -22.53 18.94
C PRO A 205 -0.04 -22.07 18.28
N THR A 206 -0.45 -20.83 18.50
CA THR A 206 -1.65 -20.19 17.92
C THR A 206 -1.26 -19.10 16.94
N LEU A 207 -2.25 -18.42 16.36
CA LEU A 207 -2.05 -17.29 15.45
C LEU A 207 -1.58 -16.01 16.17
N ASP A 208 -1.46 -16.01 17.50
CA ASP A 208 -1.07 -14.85 18.31
C ASP A 208 0.38 -15.01 18.83
N TYR A 209 1.28 -14.20 18.30
CA TYR A 209 2.65 -14.04 18.80
C TYR A 209 2.63 -13.12 20.03
N SER A 210 2.23 -13.67 21.17
CA SER A 210 2.13 -12.91 22.41
C SER A 210 3.49 -12.39 22.91
N SER A 211 3.49 -11.23 23.57
CA SER A 211 4.71 -10.68 24.17
C SER A 211 5.35 -11.61 25.20
N ILE A 212 4.55 -12.48 25.85
CA ILE A 212 5.06 -13.48 26.80
C ILE A 212 5.88 -14.53 26.05
N GLY A 213 5.37 -15.07 24.94
CA GLY A 213 6.09 -16.04 24.10
C GLY A 213 7.33 -15.43 23.47
N ILE A 214 7.24 -14.22 22.92
CA ILE A 214 8.39 -13.51 22.36
C ILE A 214 9.48 -13.29 23.42
N ASN A 215 9.14 -12.86 24.63
CA ASN A 215 10.07 -12.65 25.72
C ASN A 215 10.75 -13.94 26.22
N ALA A 216 10.19 -15.11 25.90
CA ALA A 216 10.73 -16.41 26.28
C ALA A 216 11.66 -17.03 25.21
N ILE A 217 11.83 -16.40 24.05
CA ILE A 217 12.73 -16.89 22.98
C ILE A 217 14.16 -16.99 23.53
N PRO A 218 14.83 -18.15 23.40
CA PRO A 218 16.25 -18.28 23.72
C PRO A 218 17.09 -17.39 22.82
N VAL A 219 18.12 -16.74 23.38
CA VAL A 219 19.00 -15.83 22.64
C VAL A 219 20.44 -16.34 22.68
N LYS A 220 21.04 -16.48 21.51
CA LYS A 220 22.46 -16.70 21.31
C LYS A 220 23.01 -15.71 20.28
N SER A 221 24.17 -15.17 20.53
CA SER A 221 24.92 -14.38 19.55
C SER A 221 25.75 -15.32 18.67
N PRO A 222 25.75 -15.14 17.36
CA PRO A 222 26.58 -15.91 16.46
C PRO A 222 28.04 -15.45 16.53
N ASP A 223 28.97 -16.36 16.17
CA ASP A 223 30.42 -16.06 16.15
C ASP A 223 30.86 -15.33 14.87
N ARG A 224 29.98 -15.25 13.86
CA ARG A 224 30.24 -14.58 12.57
C ARG A 224 29.27 -13.43 12.30
N PRO A 225 29.65 -12.44 11.46
CA PRO A 225 28.78 -11.32 11.12
C PRO A 225 27.48 -11.76 10.49
N VAL A 226 26.40 -10.99 10.71
CA VAL A 226 25.08 -11.20 10.13
C VAL A 226 24.86 -10.25 8.94
N PRO A 227 24.20 -10.68 7.84
CA PRO A 227 24.05 -9.89 6.60
C PRO A 227 22.93 -8.85 6.67
N VAL A 228 22.58 -8.36 7.86
CA VAL A 228 21.38 -7.55 8.11
C VAL A 228 21.36 -6.24 7.33
N LYS A 229 22.51 -5.62 7.09
CA LYS A 229 22.60 -4.35 6.37
C LYS A 229 22.11 -4.48 4.92
N ASP A 230 22.53 -5.56 4.25
CA ASP A 230 22.14 -5.83 2.87
C ASP A 230 20.67 -6.26 2.79
N LEU A 231 20.20 -7.13 3.70
CA LEU A 231 18.81 -7.57 3.81
C LEU A 231 17.87 -6.39 4.03
N LEU A 232 18.17 -5.52 4.97
CA LEU A 232 17.39 -4.32 5.24
C LEU A 232 17.42 -3.33 4.07
N GLY A 233 18.60 -3.12 3.47
CA GLY A 233 18.77 -2.23 2.33
C GLY A 233 17.93 -2.66 1.12
N ILE A 234 17.94 -3.94 0.77
CA ILE A 234 17.14 -4.51 -0.31
C ILE A 234 15.64 -4.37 0.00
N ALA A 235 15.21 -4.74 1.21
CA ALA A 235 13.80 -4.69 1.58
C ALA A 235 13.24 -3.26 1.63
N LYS A 236 14.07 -2.28 2.08
CA LYS A 236 13.69 -0.86 2.07
C LYS A 236 13.59 -0.32 0.65
N ALA A 237 14.56 -0.59 -0.21
CA ALA A 237 14.53 -0.16 -1.61
C ALA A 237 13.28 -0.70 -2.33
N ASP A 238 12.98 -2.02 -2.19
CA ASP A 238 11.77 -2.60 -2.75
C ASP A 238 10.47 -1.97 -2.20
N TRP A 239 10.44 -1.60 -0.93
CA TRP A 239 9.25 -0.94 -0.35
C TRP A 239 9.07 0.46 -0.90
N ASP A 240 10.16 1.23 -1.03
CA ASP A 240 10.14 2.62 -1.46
C ASP A 240 9.96 2.79 -2.98
N ASP A 241 10.04 1.72 -3.75
CA ASP A 241 9.71 1.68 -5.18
C ASP A 241 8.20 1.79 -5.48
N TYR A 242 7.33 1.80 -4.46
CA TYR A 242 5.87 1.82 -4.62
C TYR A 242 5.23 3.06 -3.99
N GLU A 243 4.21 3.62 -4.66
CA GLU A 243 3.49 4.84 -4.26
C GLU A 243 2.89 4.81 -2.85
N LEU A 244 2.77 3.63 -2.23
CA LEU A 244 2.29 3.48 -0.85
C LEU A 244 3.35 3.76 0.20
N SER A 245 4.62 3.85 -0.17
CA SER A 245 5.67 4.35 0.72
C SER A 245 5.64 5.89 0.77
N TRP A 246 5.79 6.46 1.94
CA TRP A 246 5.98 7.92 2.06
C TRP A 246 7.39 8.37 1.62
N ASP A 247 8.34 7.43 1.51
CA ASP A 247 9.69 7.64 0.96
C ASP A 247 9.75 7.38 -0.56
N PHE A 248 8.60 7.13 -1.23
CA PHE A 248 8.55 6.94 -2.68
C PHE A 248 9.08 8.18 -3.41
N SER A 249 10.09 7.98 -4.23
CA SER A 249 10.74 9.09 -4.95
C SER A 249 10.37 9.17 -6.43
N SER A 250 10.37 8.06 -7.12
CA SER A 250 10.00 7.96 -8.53
C SER A 250 9.74 6.50 -8.93
N LEU A 251 9.04 6.30 -10.03
CA LEU A 251 8.71 4.96 -10.50
C LEU A 251 9.95 4.25 -11.06
N PRO A 252 10.24 2.98 -10.68
CA PRO A 252 11.42 2.23 -11.14
C PRO A 252 11.57 2.17 -12.67
N LEU A 253 10.47 2.11 -13.42
CA LEU A 253 10.48 2.18 -14.90
C LEU A 253 11.09 3.48 -15.45
N LEU A 254 11.17 4.54 -14.67
CA LEU A 254 11.71 5.84 -15.07
C LEU A 254 13.11 6.09 -14.50
N HIS A 255 13.63 5.17 -13.68
CA HIS A 255 15.00 5.30 -13.16
C HIS A 255 16.03 5.19 -14.29
N THR A 256 17.01 6.07 -14.29
CA THR A 256 18.06 6.11 -15.32
C THR A 256 18.82 4.79 -15.47
N ASN A 257 18.96 4.02 -14.38
CA ASN A 257 19.64 2.72 -14.38
C ASN A 257 18.89 1.64 -15.19
N HIS A 258 17.58 1.80 -15.38
CA HIS A 258 16.74 0.83 -16.10
C HIS A 258 16.28 1.37 -17.45
N HIS A 259 16.31 2.69 -17.62
CA HIS A 259 15.77 3.37 -18.80
C HIS A 259 16.46 2.95 -20.09
N GLN A 260 15.65 2.58 -21.08
CA GLN A 260 16.04 2.18 -22.44
C GLN A 260 15.21 2.99 -23.45
N PRO A 261 15.57 3.04 -24.72
CA PRO A 261 14.82 3.79 -25.72
C PRO A 261 13.34 3.43 -25.82
N SER A 262 12.97 2.17 -25.58
CA SER A 262 11.55 1.74 -25.56
C SER A 262 11.12 1.26 -24.18
N LEU A 263 9.82 1.42 -23.87
CA LEU A 263 9.22 0.95 -22.62
C LEU A 263 9.36 -0.57 -22.44
N HIS A 264 9.20 -1.34 -23.53
CA HIS A 264 9.38 -2.79 -23.49
C HIS A 264 10.83 -3.19 -23.10
N ALA A 265 11.83 -2.53 -23.67
CA ALA A 265 13.24 -2.78 -23.32
C ALA A 265 13.53 -2.35 -21.88
N THR A 266 12.98 -1.22 -21.45
CA THR A 266 13.06 -0.75 -20.06
C THR A 266 12.44 -1.76 -19.08
N TYR A 267 11.24 -2.25 -19.37
CA TYR A 267 10.59 -3.27 -18.54
C TYR A 267 11.43 -4.55 -18.44
N LYS A 268 11.98 -5.03 -19.55
CA LYS A 268 12.87 -6.21 -19.54
C LYS A 268 14.10 -6.01 -18.65
N ASN A 269 14.71 -4.84 -18.73
CA ASN A 269 15.88 -4.50 -17.92
C ASN A 269 15.51 -4.43 -16.42
N LEU A 270 14.43 -3.73 -16.08
CA LEU A 270 13.90 -3.68 -14.72
C LEU A 270 13.58 -5.09 -14.19
N ARG A 271 12.92 -5.92 -15.01
CA ARG A 271 12.54 -7.29 -14.58
C ARG A 271 13.76 -8.19 -14.35
N ALA A 272 14.80 -8.07 -15.19
CA ALA A 272 16.06 -8.79 -14.99
C ALA A 272 16.73 -8.37 -13.66
N HIS A 273 16.76 -7.06 -13.38
CA HIS A 273 17.24 -6.52 -12.11
C HIS A 273 16.46 -7.08 -10.92
N SER A 274 15.12 -7.03 -10.96
CA SER A 274 14.24 -7.51 -9.89
C SER A 274 14.42 -9.00 -9.59
N ARG A 275 14.63 -9.82 -10.63
CA ARG A 275 14.98 -11.25 -10.45
C ARG A 275 16.29 -11.43 -9.71
N GLY A 276 17.35 -10.73 -10.13
CA GLY A 276 18.65 -10.78 -9.45
C GLY A 276 18.58 -10.29 -8.01
N VAL A 277 17.78 -9.26 -7.72
CA VAL A 277 17.55 -8.78 -6.35
C VAL A 277 16.80 -9.82 -5.51
N THR A 278 15.80 -10.50 -6.08
CA THR A 278 15.05 -11.57 -5.39
C THR A 278 15.95 -12.77 -5.07
N GLU A 279 16.78 -13.20 -6.03
CA GLU A 279 17.75 -14.28 -5.84
C GLU A 279 18.81 -13.93 -4.80
N LYS A 280 19.33 -12.70 -4.85
CA LYS A 280 20.27 -12.19 -3.83
C LYS A 280 19.65 -12.19 -2.44
N MET A 281 18.40 -11.72 -2.32
CA MET A 281 17.68 -11.71 -1.05
C MET A 281 17.51 -13.13 -0.50
N GLN A 282 17.15 -14.09 -1.35
CA GLN A 282 17.02 -15.50 -0.98
C GLN A 282 18.33 -16.08 -0.46
N CYS A 283 19.45 -15.83 -1.15
CA CYS A 283 20.77 -16.27 -0.70
C CYS A 283 21.15 -15.66 0.66
N LEU A 284 20.89 -14.38 0.88
CA LEU A 284 21.18 -13.70 2.14
C LEU A 284 20.29 -14.21 3.29
N GLU A 285 19.01 -14.51 3.04
CA GLU A 285 18.13 -15.12 4.05
C GLU A 285 18.56 -16.55 4.40
N GLN A 286 19.02 -17.34 3.41
CA GLN A 286 19.59 -18.68 3.63
C GLN A 286 20.90 -18.60 4.44
N GLU A 287 21.77 -17.65 4.12
CA GLU A 287 22.98 -17.38 4.92
C GLU A 287 22.64 -17.00 6.36
N ASN A 288 21.65 -16.13 6.53
CA ASN A 288 21.16 -15.76 7.85
C ASN A 288 20.64 -16.97 8.65
N ASN A 289 19.85 -17.82 8.04
CA ASN A 289 19.38 -19.06 8.66
C ASN A 289 20.54 -19.96 9.07
N GLN A 290 21.52 -20.18 8.18
CA GLN A 290 22.68 -21.03 8.46
C GLN A 290 23.50 -20.51 9.65
N ILE A 291 23.68 -19.18 9.75
CA ILE A 291 24.39 -18.54 10.86
C ILE A 291 23.76 -18.90 12.21
N PHE A 292 22.43 -18.85 12.30
CA PHE A 292 21.73 -19.14 13.56
C PHE A 292 21.55 -20.65 13.79
N ILE A 293 21.36 -21.47 12.75
CA ILE A 293 21.40 -22.93 12.86
C ILE A 293 22.72 -23.39 13.49
N ASP A 294 23.86 -22.86 13.01
CA ASP A 294 25.17 -23.14 13.55
C ASP A 294 25.33 -22.67 15.00
N ALA A 295 24.89 -21.45 15.30
CA ALA A 295 24.98 -20.88 16.64
C ALA A 295 24.19 -21.68 17.70
N TYR A 296 23.07 -22.28 17.29
CA TYR A 296 22.24 -23.08 18.20
C TYR A 296 22.59 -24.59 18.17
N GLY A 297 23.39 -25.04 17.22
CA GLY A 297 23.74 -26.47 17.05
C GLY A 297 22.56 -27.31 16.53
N LEU A 298 21.80 -26.78 15.57
CA LEU A 298 20.57 -27.37 15.04
C LEU A 298 20.73 -27.88 13.60
N GLN A 299 21.97 -28.18 13.16
CA GLN A 299 22.27 -28.58 11.77
C GLN A 299 21.60 -29.90 11.37
N ASP A 300 21.36 -30.79 12.31
CA ASP A 300 20.69 -32.07 12.06
C ASP A 300 19.15 -31.97 12.04
N GLU A 301 18.60 -30.79 12.36
CA GLU A 301 17.17 -30.59 12.59
C GLU A 301 16.54 -29.55 11.66
N LEU A 302 17.29 -28.54 11.26
CA LEU A 302 16.81 -27.43 10.45
C LEU A 302 17.66 -27.28 9.18
N ASP A 303 16.99 -27.08 8.08
CA ASP A 303 17.58 -26.69 6.79
C ASP A 303 17.57 -25.15 6.70
N SER A 304 18.65 -24.58 6.17
CA SER A 304 18.76 -23.14 5.94
C SER A 304 17.95 -22.63 4.75
N GLY A 305 17.38 -23.52 3.93
CA GLY A 305 16.63 -23.20 2.72
C GLY A 305 15.47 -22.23 2.97
N VAL A 306 15.25 -21.32 2.02
CA VAL A 306 14.13 -20.38 2.04
C VAL A 306 13.36 -20.52 0.74
N ASN A 307 12.04 -20.71 0.84
CA ASN A 307 11.18 -20.81 -0.34
C ASN A 307 11.09 -19.44 -1.01
N ILE A 308 11.13 -19.40 -2.35
CA ILE A 308 10.98 -18.14 -3.12
C ILE A 308 9.68 -17.39 -2.79
N GLN A 309 8.61 -18.08 -2.43
CA GLN A 309 7.33 -17.51 -2.00
C GLN A 309 7.43 -16.76 -0.65
N GLU A 310 8.47 -17.03 0.14
CA GLU A 310 8.71 -16.36 1.43
C GLU A 310 9.62 -15.14 1.31
N ILE A 311 10.21 -14.90 0.14
CA ILE A 311 11.02 -13.70 -0.11
C ILE A 311 10.08 -12.51 -0.30
N THR A 312 9.92 -11.72 0.77
CA THR A 312 8.87 -10.72 0.94
C THR A 312 9.17 -9.41 0.22
N LEU A 313 9.54 -9.50 -1.06
CA LEU A 313 9.73 -8.37 -1.94
C LEU A 313 8.51 -8.18 -2.85
N SER A 314 8.07 -6.94 -3.03
CA SER A 314 6.92 -6.60 -3.90
C SER A 314 7.22 -6.86 -5.37
N CYS A 315 8.50 -6.79 -5.77
CA CYS A 315 8.98 -7.14 -7.11
C CYS A 315 9.05 -8.67 -7.35
N ASN A 316 8.86 -9.49 -6.31
CA ASN A 316 8.81 -10.94 -6.38
C ASN A 316 7.37 -11.42 -6.64
N PRO A 317 7.03 -11.92 -7.84
CA PRO A 317 5.67 -12.34 -8.16
C PRO A 317 5.19 -13.56 -7.36
N TYR A 318 6.09 -14.43 -6.93
CA TYR A 318 5.73 -15.61 -6.11
C TYR A 318 5.21 -15.20 -4.73
N TYR A 319 5.78 -14.18 -4.12
CA TYR A 319 5.29 -13.60 -2.87
C TYR A 319 4.06 -12.73 -3.10
N ARG A 320 4.11 -11.84 -4.12
CA ARG A 320 3.07 -10.82 -4.35
C ARG A 320 1.71 -11.42 -4.68
N TYR A 321 1.68 -12.51 -5.45
CA TYR A 321 0.42 -13.09 -5.93
C TYR A 321 0.08 -14.42 -5.29
N GLY A 322 1.07 -15.25 -4.94
CA GLY A 322 0.86 -16.58 -4.35
C GLY A 322 -0.02 -17.52 -5.18
N GLY A 323 -0.48 -18.60 -4.55
CA GLY A 323 -1.41 -19.57 -5.13
C GLY A 323 -0.77 -20.51 -6.16
N ASP A 324 -1.60 -21.38 -6.76
CA ASP A 324 -1.20 -22.40 -7.73
C ASP A 324 -1.17 -21.79 -9.15
N LYS A 325 -0.21 -20.89 -9.40
CA LYS A 325 -0.01 -20.26 -10.71
C LYS A 325 1.30 -20.72 -11.31
N THR A 326 1.32 -20.83 -12.62
CA THR A 326 2.54 -21.08 -13.39
C THR A 326 3.44 -19.84 -13.40
N ASP A 327 4.73 -20.04 -13.65
CA ASP A 327 5.70 -18.94 -13.79
C ASP A 327 5.26 -17.95 -14.88
N ALA A 328 4.72 -18.45 -15.99
CA ALA A 328 4.23 -17.59 -17.09
C ALA A 328 3.03 -16.71 -16.64
N GLU A 329 2.11 -17.25 -15.86
CA GLU A 329 0.97 -16.49 -15.33
C GLU A 329 1.42 -15.44 -14.32
N LEU A 330 2.36 -15.79 -13.44
CA LEU A 330 2.94 -14.86 -12.47
C LEU A 330 3.67 -13.71 -13.16
N GLU A 331 4.48 -14.00 -14.19
CA GLU A 331 5.20 -12.99 -14.96
C GLU A 331 4.25 -12.09 -15.76
N ALA A 332 3.22 -12.65 -16.39
CA ALA A 332 2.22 -11.87 -17.12
C ALA A 332 1.43 -10.95 -16.17
N GLN A 333 1.08 -11.42 -14.97
CA GLN A 333 0.40 -10.61 -13.97
C GLN A 333 1.29 -9.48 -13.44
N LEU A 334 2.58 -9.76 -13.19
CA LEU A 334 3.54 -8.74 -12.77
C LEU A 334 3.73 -7.67 -13.85
N GLN A 335 3.81 -8.07 -15.12
CA GLN A 335 3.90 -7.12 -16.24
C GLN A 335 2.66 -6.23 -16.30
N ALA A 336 1.47 -6.79 -16.23
CA ALA A 336 0.21 -6.03 -16.24
C ALA A 336 0.15 -5.03 -15.07
N ASP A 337 0.48 -5.47 -13.85
CA ASP A 337 0.48 -4.61 -12.66
C ASP A 337 1.54 -3.51 -12.74
N THR A 338 2.75 -3.81 -13.24
CA THR A 338 3.81 -2.80 -13.43
C THR A 338 3.38 -1.73 -14.42
N ILE A 339 2.70 -2.11 -15.51
CA ILE A 339 2.14 -1.14 -16.46
C ILE A 339 0.97 -0.37 -15.85
N ALA A 340 0.10 -1.00 -15.07
CA ALA A 340 -0.97 -0.30 -14.35
C ALA A 340 -0.41 0.70 -13.32
N GLU A 341 0.73 0.40 -12.68
CA GLU A 341 1.46 1.32 -11.81
C GLU A 341 2.04 2.51 -12.58
N PHE A 342 2.55 2.27 -13.79
CA PHE A 342 3.01 3.34 -14.68
C PHE A 342 1.88 4.31 -15.05
N LEU A 343 0.68 3.80 -15.37
CA LEU A 343 -0.50 4.63 -15.63
C LEU A 343 -0.95 5.39 -14.36
N SER A 344 -0.87 4.76 -13.19
CA SER A 344 -1.17 5.41 -11.91
C SER A 344 -0.22 6.58 -11.62
N TYR A 345 1.07 6.36 -11.79
CA TYR A 345 2.07 7.41 -11.63
C TYR A 345 1.86 8.57 -12.62
N ALA A 346 1.51 8.25 -13.88
CA ALA A 346 1.17 9.26 -14.87
C ALA A 346 -0.03 10.12 -14.42
N VAL A 347 -1.08 9.51 -13.84
CA VAL A 347 -2.20 10.26 -13.25
C VAL A 347 -1.73 11.12 -12.07
N GLY A 348 -0.81 10.63 -11.26
CA GLY A 348 -0.16 11.42 -10.21
C GLY A 348 0.56 12.66 -10.77
N CYS A 349 1.27 12.51 -11.88
CA CYS A 349 1.89 13.64 -12.58
C CYS A 349 0.85 14.57 -13.21
N MET A 350 -0.25 14.05 -13.77
CA MET A 350 -1.34 14.86 -14.32
C MET A 350 -1.95 15.80 -13.27
N PHE A 351 -2.04 15.35 -12.02
CA PHE A 351 -2.54 16.16 -10.90
C PHE A 351 -1.46 16.93 -10.15
N GLY A 352 -0.19 16.74 -10.50
CA GLY A 352 0.93 17.40 -9.83
C GLY A 352 1.30 16.82 -8.47
N ARG A 353 0.76 15.66 -8.09
CA ARG A 353 1.24 14.92 -6.90
C ARG A 353 2.70 14.54 -7.04
N TYR A 354 3.09 14.14 -8.24
CA TYR A 354 4.46 13.82 -8.65
C TYR A 354 4.91 14.66 -9.84
N SER A 355 6.20 14.62 -10.12
CA SER A 355 6.81 15.23 -11.30
C SER A 355 7.84 14.29 -11.90
N VAL A 356 7.97 14.30 -13.22
CA VAL A 356 9.08 13.62 -13.92
C VAL A 356 10.42 14.38 -13.76
N ASP A 357 10.38 15.60 -13.22
CA ASP A 357 11.52 16.52 -13.09
C ASP A 357 11.99 16.68 -11.63
N LYS A 358 11.22 16.18 -10.67
CA LYS A 358 11.52 16.24 -9.24
C LYS A 358 11.15 14.94 -8.56
N PRO A 359 12.04 14.29 -7.80
CA PRO A 359 11.72 13.10 -7.03
C PRO A 359 10.79 13.41 -5.85
N GLY A 360 9.98 12.45 -5.47
CA GLY A 360 9.08 12.51 -4.32
C GLY A 360 7.80 13.30 -4.58
N LEU A 361 7.12 13.62 -3.49
CA LEU A 361 5.87 14.38 -3.52
C LEU A 361 6.12 15.84 -3.90
N VAL A 362 5.20 16.41 -4.68
CA VAL A 362 5.18 17.84 -5.03
C VAL A 362 3.95 18.51 -4.43
N LEU A 363 2.75 18.11 -4.83
CA LEU A 363 1.51 18.59 -4.24
C LEU A 363 0.91 17.49 -3.36
N ALA A 364 0.92 17.67 -2.05
CA ALA A 364 0.43 16.69 -1.09
C ALA A 364 -0.17 17.34 0.17
N ASN A 365 -0.58 18.61 0.08
CA ASN A 365 -1.21 19.35 1.16
C ASN A 365 -2.62 19.79 0.79
N GLN A 366 -3.43 20.07 1.79
CA GLN A 366 -4.79 20.52 1.58
C GLN A 366 -4.83 21.87 0.85
N GLY A 367 -5.52 21.89 -0.28
CA GLY A 367 -5.72 23.11 -1.07
C GLY A 367 -4.54 23.53 -1.93
N ASP A 368 -3.53 22.66 -2.09
CA ASP A 368 -2.40 22.88 -3.00
C ASP A 368 -2.87 23.29 -4.41
N THR A 369 -2.17 24.23 -5.02
CA THR A 369 -2.49 24.83 -6.32
C THR A 369 -1.40 24.59 -7.36
N LEU A 370 -1.70 24.87 -8.62
CA LEU A 370 -0.69 24.85 -9.68
C LEU A 370 0.47 25.84 -9.41
N ALA A 371 0.19 26.98 -8.74
CA ALA A 371 1.23 27.92 -8.35
C ALA A 371 2.20 27.31 -7.31
N ASP A 372 1.71 26.48 -6.40
CA ASP A 372 2.53 25.74 -5.44
C ASP A 372 3.41 24.71 -6.13
N TYR A 373 2.88 24.04 -7.16
CA TYR A 373 3.66 23.14 -8.01
C TYR A 373 4.79 23.89 -8.74
N LEU A 374 4.48 24.99 -9.43
CA LEU A 374 5.44 25.75 -10.21
C LEU A 374 6.53 26.42 -9.35
N ARG A 375 6.27 26.70 -8.08
CA ARG A 375 7.34 27.12 -7.15
C ARG A 375 8.38 26.02 -6.91
N GLN A 376 7.96 24.76 -6.95
CA GLN A 376 8.83 23.60 -6.73
C GLN A 376 9.45 23.07 -8.04
N VAL A 377 8.74 23.20 -9.16
CA VAL A 377 9.13 22.75 -10.51
C VAL A 377 8.83 23.87 -11.49
N PRO A 378 9.73 24.87 -11.63
CA PRO A 378 9.46 26.10 -12.42
C PRO A 378 9.26 25.86 -13.92
N GLU A 379 9.97 24.87 -14.49
CA GLU A 379 9.96 24.54 -15.93
C GLU A 379 9.66 23.06 -16.15
N PRO A 380 8.40 22.61 -15.89
CA PRO A 380 8.08 21.21 -15.99
C PRO A 380 8.01 20.73 -17.45
N ARG A 381 8.63 19.59 -17.75
CA ARG A 381 8.48 18.91 -19.05
C ARG A 381 7.06 18.39 -19.27
N PHE A 382 6.36 18.09 -18.16
CA PHE A 382 4.96 17.68 -18.18
C PHE A 382 4.16 18.56 -17.22
N MET A 383 3.30 19.43 -17.79
CA MET A 383 2.47 20.37 -17.00
C MET A 383 1.30 19.64 -16.34
N PRO A 384 1.10 19.77 -15.01
CA PRO A 384 -0.10 19.28 -14.35
C PRO A 384 -1.36 20.00 -14.85
N ASP A 385 -2.51 19.38 -14.54
CA ASP A 385 -3.80 19.97 -14.81
C ASP A 385 -4.01 21.26 -14.01
N GLU A 386 -4.63 22.25 -14.65
CA GLU A 386 -4.78 23.60 -14.06
C GLU A 386 -5.84 23.62 -12.99
N ASP A 387 -7.01 23.07 -13.27
CA ASP A 387 -8.23 23.23 -12.46
C ASP A 387 -8.56 22.02 -11.57
N ASN A 388 -7.71 21.00 -11.58
CA ASN A 388 -7.88 19.77 -10.78
C ASN A 388 -9.07 18.89 -11.23
N VAL A 389 -9.52 19.00 -12.48
CA VAL A 389 -10.64 18.20 -13.01
C VAL A 389 -10.27 17.61 -14.37
N ILE A 390 -10.02 16.30 -14.42
CA ILE A 390 -9.63 15.61 -15.65
C ILE A 390 -10.79 14.72 -16.12
N PRO A 391 -11.40 14.98 -17.30
CA PRO A 391 -12.45 14.13 -17.86
C PRO A 391 -11.98 12.69 -18.08
N LEU A 392 -12.85 11.74 -17.75
CA LEU A 392 -12.66 10.30 -17.91
C LEU A 392 -13.84 9.74 -18.73
N LEU A 393 -13.79 9.88 -20.05
CA LEU A 393 -14.93 9.63 -20.93
C LEU A 393 -14.64 8.60 -22.03
N ASP A 394 -15.69 7.90 -22.44
CA ASP A 394 -15.63 7.05 -23.62
C ASP A 394 -15.75 7.94 -24.89
N GLY A 395 -14.65 8.04 -25.64
CA GLY A 395 -14.53 8.93 -26.81
C GLY A 395 -13.71 10.20 -26.53
N GLU A 396 -13.35 10.90 -27.61
CA GLU A 396 -12.48 12.10 -27.61
C GLU A 396 -13.33 13.37 -27.54
N TRP A 397 -13.84 13.68 -26.35
CA TRP A 397 -14.71 14.83 -26.11
C TRP A 397 -13.98 16.09 -25.66
N PHE A 398 -12.85 15.92 -24.98
CA PHE A 398 -12.02 17.00 -24.44
C PHE A 398 -10.55 16.77 -24.80
N ALA A 399 -9.83 17.84 -25.10
CA ALA A 399 -8.41 17.78 -25.43
C ALA A 399 -7.53 17.44 -24.22
N ASP A 400 -8.03 17.67 -23.02
CA ASP A 400 -7.39 17.47 -21.73
C ASP A 400 -7.90 16.21 -20.99
N ASP A 401 -8.57 15.30 -21.71
CA ASP A 401 -9.01 14.03 -21.10
C ASP A 401 -7.81 13.17 -20.65
N VAL A 402 -8.04 12.26 -19.72
CA VAL A 402 -7.00 11.42 -19.12
C VAL A 402 -6.19 10.65 -20.15
N THR A 403 -6.80 10.21 -21.26
CA THR A 403 -6.13 9.43 -22.30
C THR A 403 -5.18 10.29 -23.13
N GLU A 404 -5.59 11.49 -23.50
CA GLU A 404 -4.75 12.42 -24.28
C GLU A 404 -3.59 12.94 -23.41
N ARG A 405 -3.84 13.22 -22.14
CA ARG A 405 -2.79 13.57 -21.19
C ARG A 405 -1.81 12.42 -20.99
N PHE A 406 -2.29 11.17 -20.92
CA PHE A 406 -1.41 10.00 -20.85
C PHE A 406 -0.56 9.82 -22.11
N ARG A 407 -1.14 10.01 -23.29
CA ARG A 407 -0.39 9.97 -24.57
C ARG A 407 0.73 11.01 -24.58
N THR A 408 0.45 12.21 -24.09
CA THR A 408 1.45 13.27 -23.93
C THR A 408 2.52 12.87 -22.91
N PHE A 409 2.14 12.31 -21.76
CA PHE A 409 3.06 11.82 -20.74
C PHE A 409 4.00 10.73 -21.29
N LEU A 410 3.47 9.79 -22.08
CA LEU A 410 4.25 8.72 -22.70
C LEU A 410 5.32 9.29 -23.67
N ARG A 411 4.96 10.33 -24.44
CA ARG A 411 5.93 11.02 -25.32
C ARG A 411 7.00 11.77 -24.53
N VAL A 412 6.63 12.41 -23.45
CA VAL A 412 7.58 13.14 -22.58
C VAL A 412 8.58 12.19 -21.92
N THR A 413 8.13 11.00 -21.52
CA THR A 413 8.98 10.04 -20.79
C THR A 413 9.83 9.14 -21.69
N PHE A 414 9.31 8.71 -22.86
CA PHE A 414 9.98 7.76 -23.76
C PHE A 414 10.24 8.31 -25.18
N GLY A 415 9.89 9.58 -25.44
CA GLY A 415 10.10 10.23 -26.73
C GLY A 415 9.08 9.81 -27.81
N GLU A 416 9.06 10.56 -28.90
CA GLU A 416 8.16 10.34 -30.04
C GLU A 416 8.55 9.12 -30.88
N GLN A 417 9.85 8.83 -30.98
CA GLN A 417 10.38 7.81 -31.89
C GLN A 417 9.81 6.41 -31.65
N HIS A 418 9.53 6.04 -30.41
CA HIS A 418 9.03 4.72 -30.00
C HIS A 418 7.59 4.76 -29.50
N TYR A 419 6.85 5.84 -29.78
CA TYR A 419 5.54 6.06 -29.20
C TYR A 419 4.55 4.93 -29.52
N GLU A 420 4.42 4.55 -30.81
CA GLU A 420 3.46 3.50 -31.23
C GLU A 420 3.83 2.12 -30.64
N ASP A 421 5.13 1.78 -30.61
CA ASP A 421 5.60 0.52 -30.01
C ASP A 421 5.34 0.50 -28.50
N ASN A 422 5.56 1.62 -27.82
CA ASN A 422 5.32 1.77 -26.39
C ASN A 422 3.83 1.67 -26.06
N LEU A 423 2.96 2.31 -26.86
CA LEU A 423 1.51 2.21 -26.70
C LEU A 423 1.01 0.79 -26.93
N ALA A 424 1.47 0.14 -28.00
CA ALA A 424 1.13 -1.26 -28.29
C ALA A 424 1.58 -2.21 -27.17
N PHE A 425 2.76 -1.99 -26.57
CA PHE A 425 3.23 -2.78 -25.43
C PHE A 425 2.36 -2.59 -24.19
N ILE A 426 1.94 -1.35 -23.89
CA ILE A 426 1.02 -1.03 -22.80
C ILE A 426 -0.30 -1.78 -23.00
N GLU A 427 -0.92 -1.64 -24.16
CA GLU A 427 -2.23 -2.24 -24.48
C GLU A 427 -2.19 -3.77 -24.47
N ALA A 428 -1.10 -4.37 -24.97
CA ALA A 428 -0.87 -5.81 -24.90
C ALA A 428 -0.72 -6.28 -23.45
N SER A 429 -0.01 -5.54 -22.60
CA SER A 429 0.18 -5.87 -21.18
C SER A 429 -1.12 -5.78 -20.38
N LEU A 430 -1.97 -4.79 -20.69
CA LEU A 430 -3.27 -4.59 -20.05
C LEU A 430 -4.38 -5.47 -20.65
N GLY A 431 -4.16 -6.07 -21.83
CA GLY A 431 -5.16 -6.83 -22.58
C GLY A 431 -6.32 -5.98 -23.15
N LYS A 432 -6.14 -4.67 -23.25
CA LYS A 432 -7.14 -3.69 -23.75
C LYS A 432 -6.48 -2.37 -24.11
N ASP A 433 -7.19 -1.56 -24.93
CA ASP A 433 -6.72 -0.21 -25.23
C ASP A 433 -6.69 0.69 -23.98
N VAL A 434 -5.83 1.70 -24.02
CA VAL A 434 -5.59 2.60 -22.88
C VAL A 434 -6.84 3.36 -22.44
N ARG A 435 -7.66 3.86 -23.38
CA ARG A 435 -8.92 4.57 -23.04
C ARG A 435 -9.88 3.65 -22.30
N LYS A 436 -9.97 2.40 -22.76
CA LYS A 436 -10.82 1.39 -22.11
C LYS A 436 -10.32 1.02 -20.73
N TYR A 437 -9.00 0.94 -20.53
CA TYR A 437 -8.44 0.73 -19.19
C TYR A 437 -8.82 1.89 -18.26
N PHE A 438 -8.59 3.13 -18.67
CA PHE A 438 -8.94 4.29 -17.84
C PHE A 438 -10.44 4.32 -17.50
N THR A 439 -11.32 4.12 -18.47
CA THR A 439 -12.77 4.24 -18.27
C THR A 439 -13.40 3.07 -17.49
N LYS A 440 -12.78 1.88 -17.46
CA LYS A 440 -13.36 0.67 -16.85
C LYS A 440 -12.64 0.16 -15.62
N ASP A 441 -11.30 0.20 -15.61
CA ASP A 441 -10.52 -0.53 -14.62
C ASP A 441 -9.72 0.38 -13.69
N PHE A 442 -9.15 1.47 -14.19
CA PHE A 442 -8.25 2.37 -13.45
C PHE A 442 -8.77 2.74 -12.06
N TYR A 443 -10.04 3.18 -11.96
CA TYR A 443 -10.58 3.61 -10.68
C TYR A 443 -10.72 2.46 -9.68
N THR A 444 -11.06 1.27 -10.17
CA THR A 444 -11.14 0.06 -9.34
C THR A 444 -9.76 -0.34 -8.82
N ASP A 445 -8.75 -0.29 -9.68
CA ASP A 445 -7.36 -0.57 -9.31
C ASP A 445 -6.83 0.46 -8.31
N HIS A 446 -7.14 1.74 -8.54
CA HIS A 446 -6.80 2.83 -7.63
C HIS A 446 -7.43 2.64 -6.24
N VAL A 447 -8.73 2.36 -6.16
CA VAL A 447 -9.44 2.09 -4.90
C VAL A 447 -8.84 0.87 -4.17
N LYS A 448 -8.48 -0.19 -4.91
CA LYS A 448 -7.85 -1.39 -4.35
C LYS A 448 -6.45 -1.09 -3.82
N ARG A 449 -5.61 -0.40 -4.61
CA ARG A 449 -4.23 -0.02 -4.26
C ARG A 449 -4.20 0.83 -3.00
N TYR A 450 -5.09 1.81 -2.91
CA TYR A 450 -5.21 2.71 -1.76
C TYR A 450 -6.16 2.18 -0.66
N LYS A 451 -6.36 0.85 -0.59
CA LYS A 451 -7.09 0.17 0.49
C LYS A 451 -8.47 0.77 0.78
N LYS A 452 -9.23 1.08 -0.27
CA LYS A 452 -10.53 1.78 -0.21
C LYS A 452 -10.47 3.20 0.37
N ARG A 453 -9.28 3.82 0.34
CA ARG A 453 -9.03 5.22 0.70
C ARG A 453 -8.42 5.97 -0.48
N PRO A 454 -9.12 6.05 -1.65
CA PRO A 454 -8.55 6.66 -2.84
C PRO A 454 -8.28 8.14 -2.60
N ILE A 455 -7.19 8.63 -3.19
CA ILE A 455 -6.82 10.05 -3.21
C ILE A 455 -7.27 10.75 -4.50
N TYR A 456 -7.45 9.99 -5.59
CA TYR A 456 -8.14 10.47 -6.78
C TYR A 456 -9.60 10.04 -6.69
N TRP A 457 -10.52 10.99 -6.79
CA TRP A 457 -11.94 10.73 -6.65
C TRP A 457 -12.63 10.85 -7.99
N LEU A 458 -13.56 9.94 -8.26
CA LEU A 458 -14.28 9.88 -9.52
C LEU A 458 -15.70 10.42 -9.34
N PHE A 459 -15.95 11.63 -9.84
CA PHE A 459 -17.30 12.09 -10.12
C PHE A 459 -17.89 11.23 -11.23
N ALA A 460 -19.10 10.73 -11.05
CA ALA A 460 -19.71 9.84 -12.05
C ALA A 460 -21.25 9.95 -12.02
N SER A 461 -21.85 10.18 -13.19
CA SER A 461 -23.30 10.07 -13.33
C SER A 461 -23.79 8.64 -13.07
N PRO A 462 -25.07 8.42 -12.71
CA PRO A 462 -25.56 7.12 -12.26
C PRO A 462 -25.30 5.95 -13.21
N LYS A 463 -25.31 6.20 -14.54
CA LYS A 463 -25.00 5.18 -15.56
C LYS A 463 -23.58 5.29 -16.10
N GLY A 464 -22.80 6.26 -15.60
CA GLY A 464 -21.43 6.49 -16.04
C GLY A 464 -21.30 7.13 -17.43
N THR A 465 -22.33 7.85 -17.88
CA THR A 465 -22.27 8.63 -19.13
C THR A 465 -21.27 9.77 -19.01
N PHE A 466 -21.22 10.44 -17.85
CA PHE A 466 -20.19 11.43 -17.52
C PHE A 466 -19.37 10.94 -16.35
N SER A 467 -18.07 11.11 -16.45
CA SER A 467 -17.17 10.98 -15.30
C SER A 467 -15.94 11.88 -15.44
N ALA A 468 -15.41 12.33 -14.29
CA ALA A 468 -14.22 13.14 -14.19
C ALA A 468 -13.46 12.79 -12.90
N LEU A 469 -12.14 12.75 -12.98
CA LEU A 469 -11.24 12.57 -11.83
C LEU A 469 -10.90 13.92 -11.22
N ILE A 470 -10.74 13.92 -9.90
CA ILE A 470 -10.11 15.01 -9.13
C ILE A 470 -9.05 14.44 -8.19
N TYR A 471 -8.11 15.26 -7.79
CA TYR A 471 -7.15 14.94 -6.72
C TYR A 471 -7.58 15.60 -5.41
N LEU A 472 -7.78 14.79 -4.37
CA LEU A 472 -8.34 15.22 -3.07
C LEU A 472 -7.55 16.37 -2.42
N HIS A 473 -6.21 16.32 -2.43
CA HIS A 473 -5.37 17.34 -1.81
C HIS A 473 -5.47 18.71 -2.50
N ARG A 474 -5.86 18.73 -3.77
CA ARG A 474 -6.14 19.95 -4.52
C ARG A 474 -7.62 20.37 -4.49
N TYR A 475 -8.47 19.65 -3.75
CA TYR A 475 -9.89 19.99 -3.64
C TYR A 475 -10.09 21.34 -2.98
N ARG A 476 -10.95 22.16 -3.56
CA ARG A 476 -11.39 23.46 -3.07
C ARG A 476 -12.91 23.56 -3.15
N GLN A 477 -13.49 24.56 -2.50
CA GLN A 477 -14.95 24.76 -2.46
C GLN A 477 -15.58 24.93 -3.85
N ASP A 478 -14.82 25.47 -4.81
CA ASP A 478 -15.23 25.67 -6.20
C ASP A 478 -15.06 24.42 -7.09
N THR A 479 -14.37 23.37 -6.64
CA THR A 479 -14.08 22.16 -7.44
C THR A 479 -15.35 21.54 -8.01
N VAL A 480 -16.44 21.44 -7.23
CA VAL A 480 -17.71 20.89 -7.74
C VAL A 480 -18.31 21.79 -8.83
N SER A 481 -18.11 23.10 -8.77
CA SER A 481 -18.54 24.04 -9.80
C SER A 481 -17.75 23.85 -11.11
N VAL A 482 -16.46 23.55 -11.01
CA VAL A 482 -15.64 23.20 -12.19
C VAL A 482 -16.12 21.89 -12.83
N VAL A 483 -16.37 20.85 -12.03
CA VAL A 483 -16.95 19.56 -12.50
C VAL A 483 -18.30 19.80 -13.18
N LEU A 484 -19.16 20.68 -12.62
CA LEU A 484 -20.44 21.04 -13.21
C LEU A 484 -20.26 21.74 -14.56
N GLN A 485 -19.25 22.58 -14.72
CA GLN A 485 -18.95 23.23 -16.00
C GLN A 485 -18.55 22.18 -17.06
N TYR A 486 -17.67 21.22 -16.74
CA TYR A 486 -17.33 20.10 -17.63
C TYR A 486 -18.56 19.27 -18.02
N LEU A 487 -19.46 19.00 -17.08
CA LEU A 487 -20.72 18.30 -17.38
C LEU A 487 -21.57 19.09 -18.40
N ARG A 488 -21.71 20.40 -18.21
CA ARG A 488 -22.49 21.27 -19.13
C ARG A 488 -21.88 21.33 -20.52
N ASP A 489 -20.58 21.46 -20.61
CA ASP A 489 -19.84 21.45 -21.88
C ASP A 489 -19.98 20.10 -22.59
N PHE A 490 -19.92 19.00 -21.85
CA PHE A 490 -20.14 17.67 -22.39
C PHE A 490 -21.58 17.48 -22.91
N ARG A 491 -22.59 17.93 -22.14
CA ARG A 491 -24.00 17.92 -22.59
C ARG A 491 -24.21 18.70 -23.89
N LYS A 492 -23.57 19.86 -24.02
CA LYS A 492 -23.61 20.65 -25.26
C LYS A 492 -23.03 19.85 -26.43
N LYS A 493 -21.85 19.26 -26.28
CA LYS A 493 -21.21 18.42 -27.29
C LYS A 493 -22.09 17.21 -27.69
N LEU A 494 -22.76 16.56 -26.71
CA LEU A 494 -23.70 15.47 -26.98
C LEU A 494 -24.96 15.96 -27.73
N ALA A 495 -25.46 17.15 -27.43
CA ALA A 495 -26.59 17.74 -28.12
C ALA A 495 -26.25 18.09 -29.60
N ASP A 496 -25.04 18.60 -29.84
CA ASP A 496 -24.53 18.84 -31.19
C ASP A 496 -24.40 17.54 -31.96
N GLU A 497 -23.87 16.47 -31.33
CA GLU A 497 -23.80 15.14 -31.94
C GLU A 497 -25.18 14.54 -32.21
N LEU A 498 -26.15 14.72 -31.29
CA LEU A 498 -27.54 14.31 -31.51
C LEU A 498 -28.14 14.98 -32.75
N SER A 499 -27.93 16.28 -32.89
CA SER A 499 -28.41 17.05 -34.07
C SER A 499 -27.77 16.54 -35.36
N ARG A 500 -26.47 16.23 -35.33
CA ARG A 500 -25.74 15.63 -36.45
C ARG A 500 -26.31 14.27 -36.84
N GLN A 501 -26.57 13.40 -35.88
CA GLN A 501 -27.15 12.07 -36.13
C GLN A 501 -28.61 12.16 -36.65
N GLN A 502 -29.42 13.08 -36.14
CA GLN A 502 -30.75 13.34 -36.63
C GLN A 502 -30.75 13.79 -38.12
N THR A 503 -29.79 14.65 -38.49
CA THR A 503 -29.62 15.07 -39.89
C THR A 503 -29.31 13.89 -40.81
N ILE A 504 -28.52 12.91 -40.38
CA ILE A 504 -28.24 11.68 -41.15
C ILE A 504 -29.52 10.84 -41.31
N VAL A 505 -30.35 10.73 -40.29
CA VAL A 505 -31.61 9.96 -40.32
C VAL A 505 -32.57 10.51 -41.38
N ILE A 506 -32.72 11.84 -41.48
CA ILE A 506 -33.64 12.50 -42.38
C ILE A 506 -33.08 12.71 -43.78
N ASN A 507 -31.78 12.53 -44.02
CA ASN A 507 -31.14 12.75 -45.31
C ASN A 507 -31.63 11.70 -46.34
N PRO A 508 -32.33 12.08 -47.40
CA PRO A 508 -32.86 11.13 -48.39
C PRO A 508 -31.75 10.36 -49.12
N ASN A 509 -30.58 10.96 -49.29
CA ASN A 509 -29.45 10.39 -50.02
C ASN A 509 -28.54 9.49 -49.16
N ALA A 510 -28.78 9.34 -47.85
CA ALA A 510 -27.99 8.48 -47.00
C ALA A 510 -28.37 7.00 -47.16
N GLU A 511 -27.37 6.12 -47.16
CA GLU A 511 -27.55 4.68 -47.19
C GLU A 511 -28.41 4.19 -46.02
N GLN A 512 -29.27 3.19 -46.24
CA GLN A 512 -30.16 2.66 -45.21
C GLN A 512 -29.41 2.14 -43.99
N ALA A 513 -28.23 1.52 -44.17
CA ALA A 513 -27.39 1.06 -43.08
C ALA A 513 -26.91 2.23 -42.19
N LYS A 514 -26.50 3.36 -42.79
CA LYS A 514 -26.11 4.58 -42.07
C LYS A 514 -27.28 5.20 -41.32
N LYS A 515 -28.49 5.24 -41.94
CA LYS A 515 -29.72 5.72 -41.26
C LYS A 515 -30.07 4.87 -40.04
N THR A 516 -30.00 3.55 -40.16
CA THR A 516 -30.27 2.63 -39.03
C THR A 516 -29.27 2.81 -37.88
N LYS A 517 -27.99 2.97 -38.21
CA LYS A 517 -26.95 3.26 -37.21
C LYS A 517 -27.17 4.60 -36.52
N ALA A 518 -27.48 5.64 -37.31
CA ALA A 518 -27.78 6.98 -36.80
C ALA A 518 -29.05 6.99 -35.92
N GLN A 519 -30.10 6.25 -36.27
CA GLN A 519 -31.31 6.13 -35.46
C GLN A 519 -31.02 5.53 -34.09
N LYS A 520 -30.21 4.46 -34.02
CA LYS A 520 -29.79 3.88 -32.75
C LYS A 520 -28.96 4.87 -31.92
N ALA A 521 -28.05 5.60 -32.55
CA ALA A 521 -27.26 6.64 -31.89
C ALA A 521 -28.14 7.75 -31.30
N VAL A 522 -29.17 8.22 -32.04
CA VAL A 522 -30.16 9.19 -31.56
C VAL A 522 -30.86 8.72 -30.28
N GLU A 523 -31.29 7.45 -30.24
CA GLU A 523 -31.95 6.89 -29.05
C GLU A 523 -31.05 6.82 -27.84
N ILE A 524 -29.76 6.45 -28.05
CA ILE A 524 -28.74 6.40 -26.99
C ILE A 524 -28.47 7.81 -26.48
N LEU A 525 -28.18 8.76 -27.37
CA LEU A 525 -27.86 10.15 -27.01
C LEU A 525 -28.98 10.83 -26.24
N LYS A 526 -30.24 10.59 -26.62
CA LYS A 526 -31.42 11.11 -25.87
C LYS A 526 -31.45 10.58 -24.44
N LYS A 527 -31.19 9.29 -24.24
CA LYS A 527 -31.13 8.67 -22.89
C LYS A 527 -29.97 9.21 -22.07
N GLN A 528 -28.81 9.43 -22.70
CA GLN A 528 -27.64 10.02 -22.05
C GLN A 528 -27.92 11.46 -21.64
N LEU A 529 -28.45 12.29 -22.50
CA LEU A 529 -28.80 13.69 -22.20
C LEU A 529 -29.80 13.78 -21.04
N LEU A 530 -30.79 12.91 -20.99
CA LEU A 530 -31.76 12.87 -19.89
C LEU A 530 -31.10 12.49 -18.57
N GLU A 531 -30.25 11.46 -18.57
CA GLU A 531 -29.47 11.07 -17.38
C GLU A 531 -28.61 12.23 -16.84
N LEU A 532 -27.94 12.94 -17.75
CA LEU A 532 -27.05 14.05 -17.36
C LEU A 532 -27.84 15.28 -16.88
N ASP A 533 -29.05 15.51 -17.40
CA ASP A 533 -29.95 16.55 -16.91
C ASP A 533 -30.39 16.30 -15.46
N ASP A 534 -30.80 15.04 -15.18
CA ASP A 534 -31.16 14.61 -13.84
C ASP A 534 -29.95 14.71 -12.89
N TYR A 535 -28.77 14.27 -13.31
CA TYR A 535 -27.54 14.31 -12.51
C TYR A 535 -27.11 15.75 -12.21
N GLU A 536 -27.22 16.66 -13.17
CA GLU A 536 -26.97 18.09 -12.93
C GLU A 536 -27.96 18.65 -11.91
N ARG A 537 -29.26 18.50 -12.16
CA ARG A 537 -30.32 19.10 -11.37
C ARG A 537 -30.37 18.58 -9.94
N ASP A 538 -30.27 17.26 -9.77
CA ASP A 538 -30.56 16.60 -8.50
C ASP A 538 -29.29 16.37 -7.65
N THR A 539 -28.09 16.46 -8.26
CA THR A 539 -26.85 16.14 -7.59
C THR A 539 -25.78 17.24 -7.66
N LEU A 540 -25.27 17.55 -8.87
CA LEU A 540 -24.10 18.44 -8.97
C LEU A 540 -24.44 19.91 -8.68
N TYR A 541 -25.56 20.42 -9.19
CA TYR A 541 -25.93 21.83 -8.99
C TYR A 541 -26.18 22.16 -7.50
N PRO A 542 -26.90 21.34 -6.73
CA PRO A 542 -27.05 21.54 -5.29
C PRO A 542 -25.71 21.53 -4.54
N LEU A 543 -24.81 20.59 -4.88
CA LEU A 543 -23.48 20.49 -4.24
C LEU A 543 -22.58 21.68 -4.60
N ALA A 544 -22.58 22.11 -5.87
CA ALA A 544 -21.83 23.28 -6.33
C ALA A 544 -22.32 24.57 -5.62
N THR A 545 -23.65 24.70 -5.43
CA THR A 545 -24.24 25.83 -4.71
C THR A 545 -23.90 25.80 -3.22
N LYS A 546 -23.82 24.60 -2.62
CA LYS A 546 -23.48 24.42 -1.20
C LYS A 546 -22.01 24.73 -0.93
N GLN A 547 -21.12 24.68 -1.93
CA GLN A 547 -19.67 24.89 -1.77
C GLN A 547 -19.08 24.03 -0.65
N VAL A 548 -19.27 22.72 -0.73
CA VAL A 548 -18.86 21.77 0.32
C VAL A 548 -17.39 21.97 0.68
N GLN A 549 -17.12 22.17 1.97
CA GLN A 549 -15.76 22.21 2.51
C GLN A 549 -15.35 20.80 2.96
N LEU A 550 -14.16 20.38 2.60
CA LEU A 550 -13.56 19.14 3.05
C LEU A 550 -12.34 19.47 3.92
N ASN A 551 -12.12 18.66 4.94
CA ASN A 551 -10.91 18.71 5.75
C ASN A 551 -10.20 17.34 5.63
N LEU A 552 -8.95 17.30 5.13
CA LEU A 552 -8.19 16.06 4.97
C LEU A 552 -8.05 15.31 6.30
N ASP A 553 -7.99 16.01 7.41
CA ASP A 553 -7.91 15.42 8.75
C ASP A 553 -9.08 14.49 9.11
N ASP A 554 -10.25 14.72 8.51
CA ASP A 554 -11.42 13.86 8.72
C ASP A 554 -11.27 12.50 8.00
N GLY A 555 -10.30 12.41 7.08
CA GLY A 555 -10.00 11.21 6.30
C GLY A 555 -10.97 10.97 5.15
N VAL A 556 -10.57 10.08 4.25
CA VAL A 556 -11.33 9.76 3.05
C VAL A 556 -12.71 9.19 3.36
N LYS A 557 -12.85 8.33 4.37
CA LYS A 557 -14.16 7.72 4.71
C LYS A 557 -15.25 8.76 5.00
N PHE A 558 -14.90 9.78 5.75
CA PHE A 558 -15.84 10.84 6.11
C PHE A 558 -16.08 11.80 4.95
N ASN A 559 -15.00 12.30 4.37
CA ASN A 559 -15.06 13.32 3.32
C ASN A 559 -15.74 12.81 2.04
N TYR A 560 -15.50 11.56 1.65
CA TYR A 560 -16.12 10.97 0.45
C TYR A 560 -17.66 10.96 0.54
N LEU A 561 -18.18 10.66 1.71
CA LEU A 561 -19.63 10.60 1.95
C LEU A 561 -20.30 11.99 1.91
N GLN A 562 -19.55 13.07 2.15
CA GLN A 562 -20.10 14.44 2.05
C GLN A 562 -20.52 14.82 0.63
N LEU A 563 -19.88 14.23 -0.41
CA LEU A 563 -20.24 14.44 -1.81
C LEU A 563 -21.25 13.37 -2.31
N GLY A 564 -21.52 12.34 -1.53
CA GLY A 564 -22.62 11.39 -1.70
C GLY A 564 -22.72 10.77 -3.09
N SER A 565 -23.89 10.91 -3.73
CA SER A 565 -24.19 10.33 -5.05
C SER A 565 -23.47 11.01 -6.23
N ALA A 566 -22.72 12.10 -5.98
CA ALA A 566 -21.90 12.71 -7.02
C ALA A 566 -20.67 11.86 -7.37
N LEU A 567 -20.22 11.02 -6.44
CA LEU A 567 -19.03 10.19 -6.61
C LEU A 567 -19.39 8.75 -6.93
N LYS A 568 -18.46 8.07 -7.60
CA LYS A 568 -18.53 6.63 -7.85
C LYS A 568 -18.59 5.86 -6.54
N LYS A 569 -19.61 5.03 -6.31
CA LYS A 569 -19.78 4.26 -5.09
C LYS A 569 -18.59 3.30 -4.86
N ILE A 570 -18.04 3.33 -3.63
CA ILE A 570 -16.99 2.41 -3.18
C ILE A 570 -17.61 1.40 -2.22
N THR A 571 -17.64 0.12 -2.62
CA THR A 571 -18.21 -0.94 -1.80
C THR A 571 -17.39 -1.16 -0.53
N GLY A 572 -18.04 -1.07 0.63
CA GLY A 572 -17.43 -1.29 1.95
C GLY A 572 -16.58 -0.11 2.45
N LEU A 573 -16.75 1.10 1.89
CA LEU A 573 -16.13 2.32 2.44
C LEU A 573 -16.66 2.63 3.85
N GLU A 574 -17.94 2.42 4.10
CA GLU A 574 -18.62 2.70 5.37
C GLU A 574 -18.36 1.64 6.45
N ALA A 575 -17.69 0.53 6.12
CA ALA A 575 -17.41 -0.54 7.09
C ALA A 575 -16.55 -0.01 8.25
N LYS A 576 -16.93 -0.36 9.48
CA LYS A 576 -16.09 -0.07 10.65
C LYS A 576 -14.74 -0.78 10.51
N GLU A 577 -13.69 -0.14 10.96
CA GLU A 577 -12.38 -0.75 11.12
C GLU A 577 -12.30 -1.36 12.52
N ASP A 578 -11.99 -2.66 12.56
CA ASP A 578 -11.74 -3.38 13.80
C ASP A 578 -10.35 -3.07 14.38
#